data_fd858eacd9846156b5a7596f3fab7991
#
_entry.id   fd858eacd9846156b5a7596f3fab7991
#
_cell.length_a   1.000
_cell.length_b   1.000
_cell.length_c   1.000
_cell.angle_alpha   90.00
_cell.angle_beta   90.00
_cell.angle_gamma   90.00
#
_symmetry.space_group_name_H-M   'P 1'
#
loop_
_entity.id
_entity.type
_entity.pdbx_description
1 polymer ?
#
loop_
_entity_poly.entity_id
_entity_poly.type
_entity_poly.pdbx_seq_one_letter_code
_entity_poly.pdbx_strand_id
1 'polypeptide(L)'
;YYGDGSKLTGISGGVSISTNTTNQSQFIPYVTGTGSTTGFGVSTTGLTFNPSTGNLVAGGTVTANSDEKLKTNIKTIDNALDKVLSLRGVEYDRIDTLEHQIGVIAQEVEKIIPEVVYPKSPAPDYETKSVAYGNIVGLLIEAVKEQNRRIVELERKLEEN
;
A
#
# COMPACT_ATOMS: atom_id res chain seq x y z
N TYR A 1 49.40 10.57 -18.04
CA TYR A 1 49.10 9.21 -17.52
C TYR A 1 47.71 8.82 -18.06
N TYR A 2 47.70 7.91 -19.03
CA TYR A 2 46.43 7.40 -19.57
C TYR A 2 46.26 5.96 -19.07
N GLY A 3 45.71 5.81 -17.88
CA GLY A 3 45.33 4.54 -17.32
C GLY A 3 43.83 4.47 -17.16
N ASP A 4 43.23 3.33 -17.46
CA ASP A 4 41.79 3.08 -17.31
C ASP A 4 41.32 2.95 -15.85
N GLY A 5 42.21 3.20 -14.90
CA GLY A 5 41.88 3.07 -13.48
C GLY A 5 41.82 1.63 -12.94
N SER A 6 41.97 0.62 -13.79
CA SER A 6 41.81 -0.80 -13.40
C SER A 6 42.84 -1.32 -12.35
N LYS A 7 43.92 -0.55 -12.14
CA LYS A 7 44.96 -0.86 -11.14
C LYS A 7 44.93 0.06 -9.90
N LEU A 8 43.94 0.89 -9.77
CA LEU A 8 43.77 1.72 -8.58
C LEU A 8 43.11 0.87 -7.48
N THR A 9 43.95 0.34 -6.58
CA THR A 9 43.48 -0.35 -5.38
C THR A 9 43.29 0.65 -4.25
N GLY A 10 42.19 0.53 -3.50
CA GLY A 10 41.91 1.39 -2.35
C GLY A 10 40.95 2.55 -2.63
N ILE A 11 40.41 2.66 -3.85
CA ILE A 11 39.27 3.57 -4.13
C ILE A 11 37.99 2.76 -3.88
N SER A 12 37.48 2.81 -2.67
CA SER A 12 36.13 2.39 -2.36
C SER A 12 35.18 3.51 -2.83
N GLY A 13 34.85 3.49 -4.12
CA GLY A 13 33.75 4.29 -4.67
C GLY A 13 32.39 3.76 -4.22
N GLY A 14 32.25 3.41 -2.95
CA GLY A 14 31.00 2.95 -2.38
C GLY A 14 30.04 4.14 -2.17
N VAL A 15 28.77 3.93 -2.47
CA VAL A 15 27.71 4.86 -2.02
C VAL A 15 27.66 4.74 -0.50
N SER A 16 27.98 5.84 0.20
CA SER A 16 27.80 5.90 1.65
C SER A 16 26.31 5.96 1.97
N ILE A 17 25.81 4.94 2.66
CA ILE A 17 24.42 4.89 3.13
C ILE A 17 24.41 5.27 4.61
N SER A 18 23.68 6.32 4.96
CA SER A 18 23.46 6.72 6.35
C SER A 18 21.95 6.68 6.66
N THR A 19 21.62 6.45 7.92
CA THR A 19 20.23 6.61 8.38
C THR A 19 19.81 8.07 8.30
N ASN A 20 18.64 8.30 7.73
CA ASN A 20 18.06 9.65 7.63
C ASN A 20 16.65 9.63 8.26
N THR A 21 16.48 10.39 9.34
CA THR A 21 15.21 10.56 10.05
C THR A 21 14.68 11.98 9.94
N THR A 22 15.21 12.77 9.02
CA THR A 22 14.79 14.15 8.82
C THR A 22 13.33 14.22 8.38
N ASN A 23 12.54 15.10 9.00
CA ASN A 23 11.16 15.37 8.58
C ASN A 23 11.13 16.19 7.28
N GLN A 24 11.49 15.54 6.20
CA GLN A 24 11.58 16.11 4.86
C GLN A 24 11.35 15.01 3.84
N SER A 25 10.58 15.28 2.79
CA SER A 25 10.41 14.36 1.67
C SER A 25 11.73 14.11 0.95
N GLN A 26 12.10 12.85 0.78
CA GLN A 26 13.29 12.40 0.09
C GLN A 26 12.91 11.85 -1.29
N PHE A 27 13.81 12.02 -2.25
CA PHE A 27 13.64 11.40 -3.56
C PHE A 27 14.10 9.95 -3.53
N ILE A 28 13.34 9.07 -4.17
CA ILE A 28 13.70 7.66 -4.31
C ILE A 28 14.62 7.52 -5.52
N PRO A 29 15.87 7.06 -5.34
CA PRO A 29 16.78 6.82 -6.44
C PRO A 29 16.31 5.62 -7.28
N TYR A 30 16.53 5.69 -8.57
CA TYR A 30 16.28 4.60 -9.51
C TYR A 30 17.45 4.42 -10.47
N VAL A 31 17.51 3.25 -11.09
CA VAL A 31 18.45 2.95 -12.18
C VAL A 31 17.69 2.78 -13.48
N THR A 32 18.27 3.24 -14.59
CA THR A 32 17.61 3.25 -15.91
C THR A 32 17.74 1.93 -16.66
N GLY A 33 18.47 0.94 -16.12
CA GLY A 33 18.68 -0.36 -16.75
C GLY A 33 19.17 -1.42 -15.77
N THR A 34 19.25 -2.66 -16.25
CA THR A 34 19.84 -3.78 -15.52
C THR A 34 21.30 -3.98 -15.94
N GLY A 35 22.15 -4.46 -15.04
CA GLY A 35 23.59 -4.66 -15.25
C GLY A 35 24.43 -3.57 -14.58
N SER A 36 25.67 -3.41 -15.05
CA SER A 36 26.57 -2.36 -14.54
C SER A 36 26.06 -0.98 -14.97
N THR A 37 25.58 -0.17 -14.03
CA THR A 37 25.14 1.20 -14.29
C THR A 37 26.11 2.18 -13.66
N THR A 38 26.43 3.26 -14.37
CA THR A 38 27.32 4.32 -13.90
C THR A 38 26.56 5.52 -13.30
N GLY A 39 25.22 5.45 -13.28
CA GLY A 39 24.41 6.58 -12.82
C GLY A 39 23.16 6.13 -12.04
N PHE A 40 22.84 6.95 -11.04
CA PHE A 40 21.56 6.91 -10.34
C PHE A 40 20.74 8.13 -10.74
N GLY A 41 19.48 7.90 -11.09
CA GLY A 41 18.50 8.97 -11.27
C GLY A 41 17.67 9.15 -10.00
N VAL A 42 17.11 10.34 -9.84
CA VAL A 42 16.07 10.61 -8.82
C VAL A 42 14.90 11.29 -9.51
N SER A 43 13.68 10.89 -9.13
CA SER A 43 12.49 11.59 -9.59
C SER A 43 12.27 12.81 -8.70
N THR A 44 12.28 14.01 -9.29
CA THR A 44 12.08 15.25 -8.53
C THR A 44 10.62 15.63 -8.35
N THR A 45 9.70 14.94 -9.04
CA THR A 45 8.27 15.28 -9.06
C THR A 45 7.33 14.10 -8.91
N GLY A 46 7.83 12.86 -9.02
CA GLY A 46 6.97 11.67 -9.17
C GLY A 46 6.75 10.88 -7.90
N LEU A 47 7.82 10.51 -7.20
CA LEU A 47 7.75 9.63 -6.04
C LEU A 47 8.69 10.12 -4.95
N THR A 48 8.14 10.40 -3.78
CA THR A 48 8.92 10.83 -2.61
C THR A 48 8.57 10.00 -1.38
N PHE A 49 9.54 9.83 -0.50
CA PHE A 49 9.38 9.17 0.78
C PHE A 49 9.88 10.08 1.90
N ASN A 50 9.11 10.23 2.97
CA ASN A 50 9.54 10.93 4.16
C ASN A 50 9.92 9.93 5.25
N PRO A 51 11.21 9.77 5.59
CA PRO A 51 11.65 8.78 6.56
C PRO A 51 11.22 9.06 8.00
N SER A 52 10.90 10.31 8.33
CA SER A 52 10.42 10.69 9.67
C SER A 52 8.95 10.28 9.91
N THR A 53 8.11 10.41 8.89
CA THR A 53 6.67 10.11 9.00
C THR A 53 6.27 8.77 8.37
N GLY A 54 7.16 8.17 7.57
CA GLY A 54 6.86 6.99 6.76
C GLY A 54 5.97 7.27 5.54
N ASN A 55 5.64 8.53 5.26
CA ASN A 55 4.75 8.88 4.16
C ASN A 55 5.42 8.67 2.80
N LEU A 56 4.72 7.96 1.91
CA LEU A 56 5.06 7.78 0.51
C LEU A 56 4.07 8.60 -0.34
N VAL A 57 4.58 9.53 -1.16
CA VAL A 57 3.74 10.35 -2.03
C VAL A 57 4.07 10.05 -3.49
N ALA A 58 3.06 9.66 -4.26
CA ALA A 58 3.14 9.51 -5.70
C ALA A 58 2.46 10.71 -6.38
N GLY A 59 3.16 11.42 -7.24
CA GLY A 59 2.64 12.55 -8.02
C GLY A 59 1.73 12.13 -9.20
N GLY A 60 1.51 10.85 -9.39
CA GLY A 60 0.66 10.27 -10.42
C GLY A 60 -0.18 9.12 -9.88
N THR A 61 -0.69 8.29 -10.78
CA THR A 61 -1.51 7.13 -10.43
C THR A 61 -0.66 5.99 -9.88
N VAL A 62 -1.10 5.41 -8.76
CA VAL A 62 -0.56 4.15 -8.24
C VAL A 62 -1.38 3.00 -8.79
N THR A 63 -0.75 2.14 -9.59
CA THR A 63 -1.40 0.96 -10.19
C THR A 63 -0.82 -0.32 -9.63
N ALA A 64 -1.66 -1.33 -9.45
CA ALA A 64 -1.25 -2.68 -9.11
C ALA A 64 -1.65 -3.66 -10.22
N ASN A 65 -0.82 -4.66 -10.48
CA ASN A 65 -1.14 -5.70 -11.46
C ASN A 65 -2.39 -6.48 -11.01
N SER A 66 -3.40 -6.55 -11.90
CA SER A 66 -4.65 -7.24 -11.64
C SER A 66 -5.11 -8.11 -12.83
N ASP A 67 -4.16 -8.51 -13.68
CA ASP A 67 -4.42 -9.35 -14.84
C ASP A 67 -4.95 -10.73 -14.42
N GLU A 68 -5.94 -11.24 -15.15
CA GLU A 68 -6.55 -12.56 -14.92
C GLU A 68 -5.51 -13.68 -14.98
N LYS A 69 -4.48 -13.55 -15.83
CA LYS A 69 -3.40 -14.55 -15.97
C LYS A 69 -2.56 -14.74 -14.70
N LEU A 70 -2.63 -13.79 -13.76
CA LEU A 70 -1.93 -13.87 -12.47
C LEU A 70 -2.80 -14.48 -11.38
N LYS A 71 -4.02 -14.95 -11.71
CA LYS A 71 -5.02 -15.39 -10.74
C LYS A 71 -5.52 -16.79 -11.05
N THR A 72 -5.88 -17.51 -10.02
CA THR A 72 -6.51 -18.83 -10.12
C THR A 72 -7.64 -18.93 -9.10
N ASN A 73 -8.56 -19.86 -9.28
CA ASN A 73 -9.70 -20.09 -8.38
C ASN A 73 -10.54 -18.81 -8.14
N ILE A 74 -10.76 -18.03 -9.20
CA ILE A 74 -11.51 -16.79 -9.14
C ILE A 74 -12.96 -17.08 -8.74
N LYS A 75 -13.42 -16.44 -7.66
CA LYS A 75 -14.78 -16.53 -7.14
C LYS A 75 -15.29 -15.15 -6.77
N THR A 76 -16.60 -14.95 -6.93
CA THR A 76 -17.28 -13.77 -6.37
C THR A 76 -17.21 -13.82 -4.85
N ILE A 77 -17.06 -12.67 -4.21
CA ILE A 77 -17.01 -12.58 -2.74
C ILE A 77 -18.43 -12.75 -2.19
N ASP A 78 -18.63 -13.76 -1.38
CA ASP A 78 -19.91 -14.04 -0.74
C ASP A 78 -20.07 -13.26 0.58
N ASN A 79 -21.34 -12.92 0.91
CA ASN A 79 -21.73 -12.21 2.14
C ASN A 79 -20.96 -10.88 2.31
N ALA A 80 -20.75 -10.18 1.19
CA ALA A 80 -19.92 -9.00 1.16
C ALA A 80 -20.50 -7.85 1.98
N LEU A 81 -21.82 -7.64 1.92
CA LEU A 81 -22.48 -6.59 2.69
C LEU A 81 -22.37 -6.84 4.20
N ASP A 82 -22.58 -8.06 4.66
CA ASP A 82 -22.50 -8.39 6.08
C ASP A 82 -21.06 -8.27 6.61
N LYS A 83 -20.06 -8.61 5.78
CA LYS A 83 -18.64 -8.37 6.10
C LYS A 83 -18.36 -6.87 6.25
N VAL A 84 -18.83 -6.03 5.30
CA VAL A 84 -18.64 -4.58 5.36
C VAL A 84 -19.32 -3.98 6.59
N LEU A 85 -20.55 -4.40 6.89
CA LEU A 85 -21.29 -3.94 8.08
C LEU A 85 -20.63 -4.35 9.40
N SER A 86 -19.79 -5.39 9.38
CA SER A 86 -19.02 -5.84 10.54
C SER A 86 -17.69 -5.09 10.70
N LEU A 87 -17.24 -4.34 9.69
CA LEU A 87 -16.07 -3.49 9.79
C LEU A 87 -16.41 -2.19 10.50
N ARG A 88 -15.41 -1.63 11.19
CA ARG A 88 -15.52 -0.36 11.88
C ARG A 88 -14.53 0.65 11.30
N GLY A 89 -15.03 1.79 10.81
CA GLY A 89 -14.21 2.96 10.57
C GLY A 89 -13.92 3.69 11.88
N VAL A 90 -12.73 4.21 12.04
CA VAL A 90 -12.28 4.89 13.27
C VAL A 90 -11.52 6.16 12.93
N GLU A 91 -11.62 7.14 13.83
CA GLU A 91 -10.70 8.27 13.94
C GLU A 91 -9.67 7.94 15.02
N TYR A 92 -8.43 8.34 14.83
CA TYR A 92 -7.35 8.07 15.79
C TYR A 92 -6.21 9.07 15.64
N ASP A 93 -5.44 9.23 16.70
CA ASP A 93 -4.17 9.92 16.66
C ASP A 93 -3.03 8.90 16.61
N ARG A 94 -2.11 9.07 15.70
CA ARG A 94 -0.92 8.22 15.64
C ARG A 94 0.02 8.54 16.82
N ILE A 95 0.51 7.50 17.48
CA ILE A 95 1.41 7.64 18.62
C ILE A 95 2.78 8.19 18.21
N ASP A 96 3.23 7.82 17.01
CA ASP A 96 4.57 8.14 16.49
C ASP A 96 4.65 9.53 15.84
N THR A 97 3.59 10.00 15.18
CA THR A 97 3.57 11.29 14.47
C THR A 97 2.65 12.32 15.12
N LEU A 98 1.78 11.92 16.04
CA LEU A 98 0.72 12.72 16.67
C LEU A 98 -0.26 13.33 15.66
N GLU A 99 -0.33 12.76 14.45
CA GLU A 99 -1.26 13.18 13.42
C GLU A 99 -2.63 12.54 13.64
N HIS A 100 -3.69 13.37 13.52
CA HIS A 100 -5.06 12.89 13.51
C HIS A 100 -5.41 12.28 12.15
N GLN A 101 -5.92 11.06 12.15
CA GLN A 101 -6.20 10.30 10.93
C GLN A 101 -7.50 9.50 11.05
N ILE A 102 -8.01 9.03 9.93
CA ILE A 102 -9.13 8.10 9.84
C ILE A 102 -8.68 6.80 9.15
N GLY A 103 -9.29 5.70 9.52
CA GLY A 103 -8.97 4.41 8.90
C GLY A 103 -9.68 3.25 9.58
N VAL A 104 -9.03 2.10 9.58
CA VAL A 104 -9.50 0.87 10.22
C VAL A 104 -8.42 0.31 11.15
N ILE A 105 -8.79 -0.56 12.07
CA ILE A 105 -7.86 -1.28 12.95
C ILE A 105 -7.55 -2.64 12.31
N ALA A 106 -6.29 -2.89 11.97
CA ALA A 106 -5.86 -4.11 11.27
C ALA A 106 -6.29 -5.40 11.99
N GLN A 107 -6.24 -5.43 13.32
CA GLN A 107 -6.66 -6.58 14.14
C GLN A 107 -8.17 -6.82 14.10
N GLU A 108 -8.98 -5.80 13.86
CA GLU A 108 -10.43 -5.94 13.67
C GLU A 108 -10.72 -6.44 12.26
N VAL A 109 -10.07 -5.86 11.26
CA VAL A 109 -10.17 -6.27 9.85
C VAL A 109 -9.78 -7.74 9.67
N GLU A 110 -8.69 -8.18 10.31
CA GLU A 110 -8.20 -9.57 10.21
C GLU A 110 -9.22 -10.62 10.62
N LYS A 111 -10.11 -10.29 11.56
CA LYS A 111 -11.17 -11.22 12.01
C LYS A 111 -12.28 -11.43 10.97
N ILE A 112 -12.41 -10.51 10.03
CA ILE A 112 -13.51 -10.47 9.04
C ILE A 112 -12.99 -10.80 7.64
N ILE A 113 -11.89 -10.20 7.23
CA ILE A 113 -11.25 -10.34 5.91
C ILE A 113 -9.72 -10.44 6.06
N PRO A 114 -9.19 -11.55 6.60
CA PRO A 114 -7.76 -11.70 6.85
C PRO A 114 -6.89 -11.56 5.59
N GLU A 115 -7.47 -11.78 4.41
CA GLU A 115 -6.77 -11.73 3.12
C GLU A 115 -6.20 -10.35 2.77
N VAL A 116 -6.69 -9.28 3.40
CA VAL A 116 -6.20 -7.91 3.18
C VAL A 116 -5.25 -7.44 4.29
N VAL A 117 -4.94 -8.30 5.26
CA VAL A 117 -4.07 -7.97 6.39
C VAL A 117 -2.72 -8.66 6.27
N TYR A 118 -1.65 -7.88 6.30
CA TYR A 118 -0.30 -8.39 6.32
C TYR A 118 0.20 -8.46 7.77
N PRO A 119 0.62 -9.66 8.25
CA PRO A 119 0.89 -9.91 9.66
C PRO A 119 2.19 -9.30 10.17
N LYS A 120 3.10 -8.88 9.26
CA LYS A 120 4.38 -8.28 9.64
C LYS A 120 4.72 -7.10 8.75
N SER A 121 5.14 -6.01 9.38
CA SER A 121 5.88 -4.96 8.67
C SER A 121 7.21 -5.53 8.18
N PRO A 122 7.73 -5.12 7.00
CA PRO A 122 9.07 -5.48 6.54
C PRO A 122 10.20 -4.95 7.46
N ALA A 123 9.90 -4.04 8.39
CA ALA A 123 10.87 -3.53 9.35
C ALA A 123 11.03 -4.52 10.52
N PRO A 124 12.28 -5.01 10.81
CA PRO A 124 12.51 -6.09 11.78
C PRO A 124 12.11 -5.74 13.21
N ASP A 125 11.99 -4.47 13.56
CA ASP A 125 11.70 -4.00 14.92
C ASP A 125 10.22 -3.63 15.15
N TYR A 126 9.36 -3.77 14.11
CA TYR A 126 7.94 -3.43 14.19
C TYR A 126 7.08 -4.67 13.92
N GLU A 127 6.55 -5.29 14.98
CA GLU A 127 5.51 -6.31 14.88
C GLU A 127 4.12 -5.70 14.60
N THR A 128 4.07 -4.69 13.73
CA THR A 128 2.83 -4.01 13.38
C THR A 128 2.17 -4.65 12.16
N LYS A 129 0.85 -4.81 12.22
CA LYS A 129 0.05 -5.26 11.09
C LYS A 129 -0.27 -4.10 10.15
N SER A 130 -0.39 -4.39 8.85
CA SER A 130 -0.80 -3.43 7.84
C SER A 130 -2.00 -3.94 7.04
N VAL A 131 -2.75 -3.01 6.44
CA VAL A 131 -3.94 -3.30 5.64
C VAL A 131 -3.72 -2.86 4.19
N ALA A 132 -4.00 -3.76 3.25
CA ALA A 132 -4.04 -3.45 1.82
C ALA A 132 -5.39 -2.77 1.48
N TYR A 133 -5.49 -1.48 1.74
CA TYR A 133 -6.72 -0.71 1.52
C TYR A 133 -7.28 -0.85 0.10
N GLY A 134 -6.43 -0.87 -0.93
CA GLY A 134 -6.86 -1.02 -2.31
C GLY A 134 -7.61 -2.34 -2.59
N ASN A 135 -7.29 -3.40 -1.85
CA ASN A 135 -7.92 -4.71 -2.02
C ASN A 135 -9.35 -4.76 -1.44
N ILE A 136 -9.69 -3.85 -0.52
CA ILE A 136 -11.05 -3.73 0.04
C ILE A 136 -12.06 -3.29 -1.04
N VAL A 137 -11.62 -2.65 -2.12
CA VAL A 137 -12.50 -2.21 -3.21
C VAL A 137 -13.32 -3.37 -3.79
N GLY A 138 -12.73 -4.57 -3.96
CA GLY A 138 -13.46 -5.74 -4.44
C GLY A 138 -14.61 -6.15 -3.52
N LEU A 139 -14.39 -6.10 -2.21
CA LEU A 139 -15.43 -6.35 -1.20
C LEU A 139 -16.54 -5.30 -1.26
N LEU A 140 -16.18 -4.02 -1.37
CA LEU A 140 -17.15 -2.92 -1.46
C LEU A 140 -18.02 -3.02 -2.71
N ILE A 141 -17.46 -3.43 -3.85
CA ILE A 141 -18.22 -3.64 -5.09
C ILE A 141 -19.32 -4.69 -4.87
N GLU A 142 -19.00 -5.82 -4.30
CA GLU A 142 -20.00 -6.87 -4.07
C GLU A 142 -20.99 -6.49 -2.94
N ALA A 143 -20.54 -5.78 -1.91
CA ALA A 143 -21.44 -5.27 -0.86
C ALA A 143 -22.49 -4.30 -1.42
N VAL A 144 -22.09 -3.38 -2.30
CA VAL A 144 -23.03 -2.44 -2.98
C VAL A 144 -24.03 -3.21 -3.84
N LYS A 145 -23.61 -4.24 -4.56
CA LYS A 145 -24.52 -5.09 -5.35
C LYS A 145 -25.49 -5.87 -4.48
N GLU A 146 -25.07 -6.38 -3.33
CA GLU A 146 -25.94 -7.06 -2.37
C GLU A 146 -26.94 -6.08 -1.75
N GLN A 147 -26.48 -4.87 -1.38
CA GLN A 147 -27.36 -3.81 -0.87
C GLN A 147 -28.41 -3.42 -1.90
N ASN A 148 -28.03 -3.23 -3.16
CA ASN A 148 -28.97 -2.88 -4.23
C ASN A 148 -30.02 -3.99 -4.45
N ARG A 149 -29.63 -5.26 -4.41
CA ARG A 149 -30.60 -6.37 -4.50
C ARG A 149 -31.61 -6.35 -3.36
N ARG A 150 -31.18 -6.02 -2.12
CA ARG A 150 -32.08 -5.88 -0.96
C ARG A 150 -33.06 -4.70 -1.15
N ILE A 151 -32.58 -3.58 -1.71
CA ILE A 151 -33.43 -2.41 -2.00
C ILE A 151 -34.51 -2.77 -3.03
N VAL A 152 -34.14 -3.32 -4.18
CA VAL A 152 -35.08 -3.73 -5.23
C VAL A 152 -36.14 -4.71 -4.71
N GLU A 153 -35.75 -5.65 -3.86
CA GLU A 153 -36.69 -6.59 -3.25
C GLU A 153 -37.69 -5.91 -2.28
N LEU A 154 -37.23 -4.88 -1.55
CA LEU A 154 -38.11 -4.09 -0.67
C LEU A 154 -39.08 -3.22 -1.49
N GLU A 155 -38.60 -2.59 -2.57
CA GLU A 155 -39.44 -1.79 -3.48
C GLU A 155 -40.54 -2.68 -4.09
N ARG A 156 -40.19 -3.86 -4.61
CA ARG A 156 -41.18 -4.81 -5.13
C ARG A 156 -42.26 -5.19 -4.10
N LYS A 157 -41.85 -5.45 -2.85
CA LYS A 157 -42.82 -5.76 -1.78
C LYS A 157 -43.73 -4.62 -1.41
N LEU A 158 -43.28 -3.39 -1.57
CA LEU A 158 -44.09 -2.19 -1.33
C LEU A 158 -45.13 -1.96 -2.43
N GLU A 159 -44.82 -2.32 -3.68
CA GLU A 159 -45.74 -2.21 -4.82
C GLU A 159 -46.84 -3.29 -4.82
N GLU A 160 -46.60 -4.42 -4.15
CA GLU A 160 -47.54 -5.56 -4.06
C GLU A 160 -48.56 -5.42 -2.90
N ASN A 161 -48.41 -4.42 -1.99
CA ASN A 161 -49.30 -4.14 -0.86
C ASN A 161 -50.18 -2.90 -1.14
#